data_689855b252c95b7830f4b0addc97fe11
#
_entry.id   689855b252c95b7830f4b0addc97fe11
#
_cell.length_a   1.000
_cell.length_b   1.000
_cell.length_c   1.000
_cell.angle_alpha   90.00
_cell.angle_beta   90.00
_cell.angle_gamma   90.00
#
_symmetry.space_group_name_H-M   'P 1'
#
loop_
_entity.id
_entity.type
_entity.pdbx_description
1 polymer ?
#
loop_
_entity_poly.entity_id
_entity_poly.type
_entity_poly.pdbx_seq_one_letter_code
_entity_poly.pdbx_strand_id
1 'polypeptide(L)'
;MWIEKTKKGLRLCDRYKGADGKIHKASVELLRDTPQARRKAQEELLKKISDKSALTSEVSLNRLVEAYISQKDVKPSTRENYESAFGQIVEILGDITASSLTAPYALRRLSESKKAQSTINRYIMLLNGLLEWAFQFGYIEKAVRIPSVREKAKKKDAEYLEAEELKSVLDQMQGTMAGYLCQFLALTGCRIGEASALTWADIDDRYIHITKAYKPENGVSTPKTETSVRDIFIQPELRTFLREFRKWRLIHMTAYGIRTDLLFFTLRGNHYTPSNLWLSLSHVDCPKHLHPHIFRHTHTALLAEQGMPLEAIARRLGHSSSAITKQIYFHVTEKLKARDEEAMSRVSIL
;
A
#
# COMPACT_ATOMS: atom_id res chain seq x y z
N MET A 1 -25.06 7.69 -16.10
CA MET A 1 -26.53 7.94 -15.95
C MET A 1 -26.79 9.42 -15.70
N TRP A 2 -27.87 10.00 -16.28
CA TRP A 2 -28.29 11.38 -16.07
C TRP A 2 -29.82 11.48 -16.09
N ILE A 3 -30.37 12.54 -15.48
CA ILE A 3 -31.81 12.81 -15.49
C ILE A 3 -32.10 13.84 -16.59
N GLU A 4 -33.07 13.52 -17.45
CA GLU A 4 -33.55 14.38 -18.52
C GLU A 4 -34.98 14.82 -18.24
N LYS A 5 -35.22 16.12 -18.35
CA LYS A 5 -36.60 16.68 -18.29
C LYS A 5 -37.24 16.58 -19.66
N THR A 6 -38.41 15.97 -19.74
CA THR A 6 -39.22 15.88 -20.97
C THR A 6 -40.53 16.57 -20.77
N LYS A 7 -41.28 16.83 -21.84
CA LYS A 7 -42.65 17.40 -21.76
C LYS A 7 -43.63 16.54 -20.95
N LYS A 8 -43.31 15.25 -20.74
CA LYS A 8 -44.16 14.28 -20.00
C LYS A 8 -43.63 13.94 -18.59
N GLY A 9 -42.51 14.58 -18.13
CA GLY A 9 -41.96 14.31 -16.81
C GLY A 9 -40.44 14.09 -16.84
N LEU A 10 -39.90 13.45 -15.80
CA LEU A 10 -38.48 13.14 -15.66
C LEU A 10 -38.18 11.76 -16.22
N ARG A 11 -37.00 11.59 -16.82
CA ARG A 11 -36.47 10.30 -17.27
C ARG A 11 -35.04 10.11 -16.76
N LEU A 12 -34.76 8.94 -16.23
CA LEU A 12 -33.41 8.49 -15.97
C LEU A 12 -32.87 7.87 -17.26
N CYS A 13 -31.75 8.37 -17.75
CA CYS A 13 -31.13 7.98 -19.03
C CYS A 13 -29.73 7.45 -18.80
N ASP A 14 -29.32 6.52 -19.67
CA ASP A 14 -27.92 6.08 -19.79
C ASP A 14 -27.60 5.72 -21.24
N ARG A 15 -26.29 5.67 -21.55
CA ARG A 15 -25.78 5.22 -22.85
C ARG A 15 -25.21 3.82 -22.71
N TYR A 16 -25.50 2.96 -23.68
CA TYR A 16 -24.91 1.63 -23.77
C TYR A 16 -24.46 1.34 -25.20
N LYS A 17 -23.48 0.45 -25.32
CA LYS A 17 -23.01 -0.01 -26.61
C LYS A 17 -23.82 -1.24 -27.03
N GLY A 18 -24.57 -1.14 -28.13
CA GLY A 18 -25.35 -2.24 -28.66
C GLY A 18 -24.52 -3.33 -29.32
N ALA A 19 -25.15 -4.44 -29.67
CA ALA A 19 -24.54 -5.54 -30.42
C ALA A 19 -23.96 -5.10 -31.79
N ASP A 20 -24.47 -4.01 -32.34
CA ASP A 20 -24.01 -3.37 -33.58
C ASP A 20 -22.74 -2.52 -33.38
N GLY A 21 -22.19 -2.49 -32.17
CA GLY A 21 -21.01 -1.69 -31.82
C GLY A 21 -21.28 -0.18 -31.68
N LYS A 22 -22.51 0.29 -31.90
CA LYS A 22 -22.89 1.71 -31.79
C LYS A 22 -23.36 2.06 -30.39
N ILE A 23 -23.26 3.35 -30.05
CA ILE A 23 -23.74 3.87 -28.78
C ILE A 23 -25.23 4.18 -28.90
N HIS A 24 -26.03 3.50 -28.10
CA HIS A 24 -27.47 3.69 -27.96
C HIS A 24 -27.82 4.38 -26.65
N LYS A 25 -29.01 4.98 -26.58
CA LYS A 25 -29.59 5.60 -25.38
C LYS A 25 -30.72 4.72 -24.86
N ALA A 26 -30.66 4.37 -23.59
CA ALA A 26 -31.78 3.79 -22.86
C ALA A 26 -32.36 4.80 -21.88
N SER A 27 -33.66 4.73 -21.61
CA SER A 27 -34.31 5.59 -20.65
C SER A 27 -35.47 4.89 -19.96
N VAL A 28 -35.73 5.27 -18.70
CA VAL A 28 -36.87 4.84 -17.87
C VAL A 28 -37.52 6.07 -17.28
N GLU A 29 -38.84 6.06 -17.18
CA GLU A 29 -39.58 7.17 -16.60
C GLU A 29 -39.38 7.26 -15.10
N LEU A 30 -39.16 8.48 -14.60
CA LEU A 30 -38.96 8.77 -13.20
C LEU A 30 -40.20 9.59 -12.71
N LEU A 31 -41.13 8.92 -12.08
CA LEU A 31 -42.41 9.54 -11.67
C LEU A 31 -42.20 10.66 -10.63
N ARG A 32 -41.20 10.53 -9.75
CA ARG A 32 -40.86 11.54 -8.72
C ARG A 32 -39.35 11.51 -8.51
N ASP A 33 -38.75 12.67 -8.23
CA ASP A 33 -37.31 12.78 -7.97
C ASP A 33 -36.98 12.54 -6.48
N THR A 34 -37.14 11.29 -6.05
CA THR A 34 -36.80 10.83 -4.69
C THR A 34 -35.72 9.76 -4.75
N PRO A 35 -34.90 9.60 -3.69
CA PRO A 35 -33.83 8.57 -3.67
C PRO A 35 -34.37 7.16 -3.95
N GLN A 36 -35.56 6.85 -3.45
CA GLN A 36 -36.18 5.54 -3.62
C GLN A 36 -36.68 5.32 -5.05
N ALA A 37 -37.26 6.36 -5.68
CA ALA A 37 -37.71 6.31 -7.07
C ALA A 37 -36.49 6.26 -8.04
N ARG A 38 -35.42 6.98 -7.75
CA ARG A 38 -34.17 6.90 -8.51
C ARG A 38 -33.60 5.49 -8.48
N ARG A 39 -33.53 4.84 -7.32
CA ARG A 39 -33.03 3.47 -7.16
C ARG A 39 -33.86 2.48 -7.98
N LYS A 40 -35.18 2.54 -7.90
CA LYS A 40 -36.08 1.68 -8.68
C LYS A 40 -35.96 1.91 -10.18
N ALA A 41 -35.89 3.17 -10.62
CA ALA A 41 -35.68 3.52 -12.03
C ALA A 41 -34.30 3.10 -12.53
N GLN A 42 -33.31 3.12 -11.68
CA GLN A 42 -31.94 2.67 -11.99
C GLN A 42 -31.91 1.14 -12.19
N GLU A 43 -32.57 0.37 -11.32
CA GLU A 43 -32.68 -1.09 -11.46
C GLU A 43 -33.40 -1.47 -12.76
N GLU A 44 -34.48 -0.76 -13.08
CA GLU A 44 -35.25 -0.98 -14.33
C GLU A 44 -34.47 -0.56 -15.57
N LEU A 45 -33.73 0.55 -15.51
CA LEU A 45 -32.87 1.00 -16.61
C LEU A 45 -31.74 0.04 -16.90
N LEU A 46 -31.12 -0.49 -15.86
CA LEU A 46 -30.06 -1.51 -15.96
C LEU A 46 -30.61 -2.81 -16.58
N LYS A 47 -31.79 -3.25 -16.14
CA LYS A 47 -32.46 -4.42 -16.73
C LYS A 47 -32.76 -4.19 -18.21
N LYS A 48 -33.28 -3.01 -18.59
CA LYS A 48 -33.60 -2.64 -19.97
C LYS A 48 -32.35 -2.53 -20.86
N ILE A 49 -31.21 -2.11 -20.30
CA ILE A 49 -29.93 -2.08 -21.00
C ILE A 49 -29.41 -3.51 -21.18
N SER A 50 -29.49 -4.33 -20.14
CA SER A 50 -29.11 -5.76 -20.16
C SER A 50 -29.89 -6.54 -21.22
N ASP A 51 -31.21 -6.36 -21.31
CA ASP A 51 -32.05 -7.03 -22.29
C ASP A 51 -31.78 -6.58 -23.75
N LYS A 52 -31.21 -5.38 -23.92
CA LYS A 52 -30.90 -4.80 -25.25
C LYS A 52 -29.44 -4.91 -25.66
N SER A 53 -28.54 -5.10 -24.71
CA SER A 53 -27.14 -5.33 -25.00
C SER A 53 -26.90 -6.84 -25.08
N ALA A 54 -26.75 -7.36 -26.29
CA ALA A 54 -26.30 -8.74 -26.49
C ALA A 54 -24.87 -9.00 -25.95
N LEU A 55 -24.40 -8.14 -25.02
CA LEU A 55 -23.07 -8.19 -24.41
C LEU A 55 -22.98 -9.07 -23.16
N THR A 56 -24.11 -9.57 -22.63
CA THR A 56 -24.13 -10.26 -21.33
C THR A 56 -23.59 -11.68 -21.37
N SER A 57 -23.45 -12.33 -22.52
CA SER A 57 -23.01 -13.73 -22.57
C SER A 57 -21.56 -13.97 -23.04
N GLU A 58 -20.87 -12.96 -23.57
CA GLU A 58 -19.58 -13.19 -24.24
C GLU A 58 -18.43 -12.24 -23.85
N VAL A 59 -18.58 -11.43 -22.77
CA VAL A 59 -17.48 -10.56 -22.35
C VAL A 59 -16.38 -11.39 -21.70
N SER A 60 -15.16 -11.34 -22.28
CA SER A 60 -14.00 -12.01 -21.69
C SER A 60 -13.57 -11.31 -20.40
N LEU A 61 -12.91 -12.07 -19.52
CA LEU A 61 -12.40 -11.54 -18.24
C LEU A 61 -11.44 -10.37 -18.46
N ASN A 62 -10.58 -10.45 -19.46
CA ASN A 62 -9.65 -9.38 -19.79
C ASN A 62 -10.38 -8.08 -20.15
N ARG A 63 -11.37 -8.17 -21.02
CA ARG A 63 -12.17 -7.02 -21.44
C ARG A 63 -12.98 -6.40 -20.28
N LEU A 64 -13.44 -7.26 -19.36
CA LEU A 64 -14.12 -6.82 -18.14
C LEU A 64 -13.18 -6.06 -17.21
N VAL A 65 -11.93 -6.54 -17.05
CA VAL A 65 -10.87 -5.88 -16.28
C VAL A 65 -10.53 -4.51 -16.85
N GLU A 66 -10.34 -4.40 -18.16
CA GLU A 66 -10.07 -3.12 -18.85
C GLU A 66 -11.18 -2.11 -18.58
N ALA A 67 -12.45 -2.53 -18.74
CA ALA A 67 -13.61 -1.68 -18.48
C ALA A 67 -13.68 -1.24 -17.01
N TYR A 68 -13.40 -2.13 -16.06
CA TYR A 68 -13.37 -1.84 -14.64
C TYR A 68 -12.30 -0.81 -14.28
N ILE A 69 -11.06 -1.02 -14.75
CA ILE A 69 -9.93 -0.12 -14.46
C ILE A 69 -10.16 1.25 -15.08
N SER A 70 -10.71 1.32 -16.30
CA SER A 70 -10.95 2.58 -16.99
C SER A 70 -11.95 3.49 -16.27
N GLN A 71 -12.90 2.92 -15.53
CA GLN A 71 -13.90 3.66 -14.76
C GLN A 71 -13.43 4.06 -13.35
N LYS A 72 -12.28 3.54 -12.90
CA LYS A 72 -11.74 3.90 -11.58
C LYS A 72 -11.00 5.23 -11.64
N ASP A 73 -11.52 6.20 -10.90
CA ASP A 73 -10.76 7.42 -10.60
C ASP A 73 -9.80 7.15 -9.44
N VAL A 74 -8.61 6.69 -9.77
CA VAL A 74 -7.57 6.32 -8.80
C VAL A 74 -6.22 6.92 -9.20
N LYS A 75 -5.36 7.11 -8.21
CA LYS A 75 -3.99 7.59 -8.45
C LYS A 75 -3.24 6.66 -9.42
N PRO A 76 -2.32 7.18 -10.26
CA PRO A 76 -1.57 6.37 -11.24
C PRO A 76 -0.94 5.11 -10.65
N SER A 77 -0.27 5.21 -9.50
CA SER A 77 0.33 4.04 -8.82
C SER A 77 -0.69 2.98 -8.35
N THR A 78 -1.94 3.37 -8.13
CA THR A 78 -3.01 2.41 -7.78
C THR A 78 -3.51 1.73 -9.05
N ARG A 79 -3.60 2.47 -10.15
CA ARG A 79 -3.94 1.93 -11.48
C ARG A 79 -2.93 0.87 -11.92
N GLU A 80 -1.64 1.17 -11.89
CA GLU A 80 -0.55 0.22 -12.21
C GLU A 80 -0.62 -1.05 -11.33
N ASN A 81 -0.90 -0.88 -10.03
CA ASN A 81 -1.09 -2.02 -9.13
C ASN A 81 -2.32 -2.87 -9.50
N TYR A 82 -3.40 -2.26 -9.99
CA TYR A 82 -4.56 -3.00 -10.50
C TYR A 82 -4.23 -3.72 -11.79
N GLU A 83 -3.62 -3.04 -12.76
CA GLU A 83 -3.21 -3.61 -14.04
C GLU A 83 -2.28 -4.81 -13.85
N SER A 84 -1.25 -4.66 -13.01
CA SER A 84 -0.33 -5.76 -12.69
C SER A 84 -1.03 -6.93 -11.98
N ALA A 85 -1.88 -6.66 -10.99
CA ALA A 85 -2.57 -7.71 -10.25
C ALA A 85 -3.61 -8.44 -11.12
N PHE A 86 -4.41 -7.69 -11.89
CA PHE A 86 -5.39 -8.28 -12.78
C PHE A 86 -4.75 -9.00 -13.96
N GLY A 87 -3.61 -8.51 -14.49
CA GLY A 87 -2.82 -9.23 -15.49
C GLY A 87 -2.44 -10.64 -14.98
N GLN A 88 -1.93 -10.73 -13.75
CA GLN A 88 -1.62 -12.03 -13.12
C GLN A 88 -2.86 -12.89 -12.86
N ILE A 89 -3.99 -12.29 -12.48
CA ILE A 89 -5.25 -12.99 -12.29
C ILE A 89 -5.74 -13.60 -13.62
N VAL A 90 -5.71 -12.82 -14.70
CA VAL A 90 -6.11 -13.29 -16.03
C VAL A 90 -5.16 -14.39 -16.52
N GLU A 91 -3.87 -14.28 -16.30
CA GLU A 91 -2.89 -15.33 -16.61
C GLU A 91 -3.21 -16.65 -15.89
N ILE A 92 -3.56 -16.59 -14.59
CA ILE A 92 -3.88 -17.78 -13.78
C ILE A 92 -5.22 -18.37 -14.17
N LEU A 93 -6.25 -17.56 -14.35
CA LEU A 93 -7.62 -18.02 -14.64
C LEU A 93 -7.82 -18.36 -16.13
N GLY A 94 -7.01 -17.79 -17.02
CA GLY A 94 -7.27 -17.74 -18.45
C GLY A 94 -8.25 -16.63 -18.82
N ASP A 95 -8.24 -16.21 -20.09
CA ASP A 95 -9.21 -15.23 -20.61
C ASP A 95 -10.55 -15.90 -20.93
N ILE A 96 -11.23 -16.35 -19.88
CA ILE A 96 -12.54 -16.97 -19.93
C ILE A 96 -13.66 -15.93 -20.05
N THR A 97 -14.86 -16.36 -20.46
CA THR A 97 -16.04 -15.49 -20.40
C THR A 97 -16.40 -15.19 -18.93
N ALA A 98 -16.75 -13.95 -18.64
CA ALA A 98 -17.08 -13.52 -17.28
C ALA A 98 -18.26 -14.31 -16.68
N SER A 99 -19.21 -14.71 -17.52
CA SER A 99 -20.37 -15.53 -17.13
C SER A 99 -20.00 -16.97 -16.75
N SER A 100 -18.88 -17.51 -17.25
CA SER A 100 -18.38 -18.85 -16.93
C SER A 100 -17.53 -18.89 -15.65
N LEU A 101 -17.15 -17.74 -15.10
CA LEU A 101 -16.36 -17.65 -13.88
C LEU A 101 -17.19 -18.05 -12.67
N THR A 102 -16.87 -19.20 -12.09
CA THR A 102 -17.50 -19.70 -10.86
C THR A 102 -16.52 -19.66 -9.69
N ALA A 103 -17.03 -19.57 -8.45
CA ALA A 103 -16.18 -19.56 -7.26
C ALA A 103 -15.32 -20.85 -7.14
N PRO A 104 -15.83 -22.09 -7.38
CA PRO A 104 -14.99 -23.28 -7.36
C PRO A 104 -13.88 -23.26 -8.41
N TYR A 105 -14.17 -22.78 -9.61
CA TYR A 105 -13.17 -22.67 -10.68
C TYR A 105 -12.04 -21.70 -10.27
N ALA A 106 -12.42 -20.50 -9.83
CA ALA A 106 -11.44 -19.49 -9.42
C ALA A 106 -10.56 -19.97 -8.25
N LEU A 107 -11.17 -20.57 -7.22
CA LEU A 107 -10.42 -21.11 -6.07
C LEU A 107 -9.44 -22.19 -6.49
N ARG A 108 -9.86 -23.15 -7.33
CA ARG A 108 -8.98 -24.20 -7.83
C ARG A 108 -7.78 -23.62 -8.56
N ARG A 109 -8.01 -22.77 -9.56
CA ARG A 109 -6.94 -22.16 -10.37
C ARG A 109 -5.98 -21.31 -9.54
N LEU A 110 -6.51 -20.50 -8.61
CA LEU A 110 -5.69 -19.69 -7.70
C LEU A 110 -4.85 -20.57 -6.76
N SER A 111 -5.41 -21.68 -6.24
CA SER A 111 -4.67 -22.61 -5.39
C SER A 111 -3.56 -23.34 -6.15
N GLU A 112 -3.78 -23.70 -7.40
CA GLU A 112 -2.80 -24.35 -8.29
C GLU A 112 -1.63 -23.40 -8.66
N SER A 113 -1.80 -22.07 -8.53
CA SER A 113 -0.81 -21.06 -8.94
C SER A 113 0.45 -21.03 -8.10
N LYS A 114 0.53 -21.78 -6.99
CA LYS A 114 1.65 -21.82 -6.01
C LYS A 114 2.00 -20.44 -5.42
N LYS A 115 1.14 -19.43 -5.56
CA LYS A 115 1.32 -18.11 -4.93
C LYS A 115 1.09 -18.22 -3.42
N ALA A 116 1.72 -17.29 -2.66
CA ALA A 116 1.48 -17.21 -1.23
C ALA A 116 -0.01 -16.97 -0.92
N GLN A 117 -0.51 -17.51 0.18
CA GLN A 117 -1.93 -17.45 0.56
C GLN A 117 -2.44 -16.00 0.69
N SER A 118 -1.61 -15.09 1.23
CA SER A 118 -1.90 -13.66 1.31
C SER A 118 -2.10 -13.03 -0.08
N THR A 119 -1.31 -13.44 -1.07
CA THR A 119 -1.44 -13.01 -2.47
C THR A 119 -2.74 -13.55 -3.08
N ILE A 120 -3.06 -14.84 -2.84
CA ILE A 120 -4.32 -15.45 -3.29
C ILE A 120 -5.53 -14.69 -2.71
N ASN A 121 -5.52 -14.41 -1.40
CA ASN A 121 -6.59 -13.65 -0.75
C ASN A 121 -6.73 -12.22 -1.30
N ARG A 122 -5.60 -11.57 -1.64
CA ARG A 122 -5.62 -10.28 -2.33
C ARG A 122 -6.27 -10.38 -3.71
N TYR A 123 -5.96 -11.43 -4.49
CA TYR A 123 -6.58 -11.66 -5.79
C TYR A 123 -8.08 -11.94 -5.67
N ILE A 124 -8.51 -12.72 -4.68
CA ILE A 124 -9.93 -12.96 -4.38
C ILE A 124 -10.65 -11.65 -4.04
N MET A 125 -10.03 -10.78 -3.24
CA MET A 125 -10.60 -9.48 -2.91
C MET A 125 -10.79 -8.61 -4.16
N LEU A 126 -9.80 -8.57 -5.05
CA LEU A 126 -9.86 -7.82 -6.30
C LEU A 126 -10.92 -8.38 -7.26
N LEU A 127 -10.97 -9.71 -7.41
CA LEU A 127 -11.98 -10.40 -8.20
C LEU A 127 -13.40 -10.15 -7.69
N ASN A 128 -13.61 -10.23 -6.37
CA ASN A 128 -14.92 -9.94 -5.79
C ASN A 128 -15.34 -8.49 -6.06
N GLY A 129 -14.41 -7.53 -5.99
CA GLY A 129 -14.69 -6.15 -6.36
C GLY A 129 -15.03 -5.96 -7.85
N LEU A 130 -14.33 -6.67 -8.73
CA LEU A 130 -14.62 -6.68 -10.17
C LEU A 130 -15.98 -7.32 -10.46
N LEU A 131 -16.29 -8.47 -9.87
CA LEU A 131 -17.53 -9.20 -10.10
C LEU A 131 -18.75 -8.48 -9.54
N GLU A 132 -18.62 -7.85 -8.38
CA GLU A 132 -19.67 -6.99 -7.81
C GLU A 132 -19.97 -5.81 -8.73
N TRP A 133 -18.92 -5.13 -9.20
CA TRP A 133 -19.07 -4.06 -10.18
C TRP A 133 -19.70 -4.57 -11.49
N ALA A 134 -19.24 -5.72 -11.99
CA ALA A 134 -19.76 -6.30 -13.22
C ALA A 134 -21.26 -6.66 -13.11
N PHE A 135 -21.68 -7.14 -11.96
CA PHE A 135 -23.10 -7.38 -11.68
C PHE A 135 -23.90 -6.08 -11.62
N GLN A 136 -23.41 -5.07 -10.91
CA GLN A 136 -24.08 -3.76 -10.79
C GLN A 136 -24.24 -3.05 -12.16
N PHE A 137 -23.28 -3.26 -13.08
CA PHE A 137 -23.31 -2.65 -14.41
C PHE A 137 -23.89 -3.58 -15.50
N GLY A 138 -24.43 -4.74 -15.14
CA GLY A 138 -25.11 -5.64 -16.05
C GLY A 138 -24.22 -6.42 -17.00
N TYR A 139 -22.91 -6.56 -16.71
CA TYR A 139 -21.98 -7.39 -17.46
C TYR A 139 -22.14 -8.88 -17.15
N ILE A 140 -22.66 -9.22 -15.97
CA ILE A 140 -22.99 -10.59 -15.56
C ILE A 140 -24.39 -10.60 -14.91
N GLU A 141 -25.13 -11.70 -15.09
CA GLU A 141 -26.51 -11.81 -14.61
C GLU A 141 -26.61 -12.16 -13.12
N LYS A 142 -25.59 -12.80 -12.56
CA LYS A 142 -25.57 -13.28 -11.18
C LYS A 142 -24.34 -12.76 -10.45
N ALA A 143 -24.55 -12.26 -9.24
CA ALA A 143 -23.47 -11.92 -8.35
C ALA A 143 -22.70 -13.19 -7.94
N VAL A 144 -21.42 -13.26 -8.29
CA VAL A 144 -20.53 -14.34 -7.89
C VAL A 144 -19.62 -13.83 -6.78
N ARG A 145 -19.61 -14.53 -5.65
CA ARG A 145 -18.71 -14.22 -4.54
C ARG A 145 -17.77 -15.41 -4.31
N ILE A 146 -16.48 -15.12 -4.38
CA ILE A 146 -15.40 -16.08 -4.13
C ILE A 146 -15.04 -15.98 -2.64
N PRO A 147 -15.17 -17.05 -1.83
CA PRO A 147 -14.79 -17.00 -0.42
C PRO A 147 -13.28 -16.88 -0.28
N SER A 148 -12.83 -16.10 0.69
CA SER A 148 -11.41 -16.05 1.06
C SER A 148 -10.99 -17.41 1.65
N VAL A 149 -9.78 -17.83 1.33
CA VAL A 149 -9.19 -19.02 1.92
C VAL A 149 -8.67 -18.64 3.32
N ARG A 150 -9.17 -19.33 4.33
CA ARG A 150 -8.71 -19.11 5.71
C ARG A 150 -7.22 -19.48 5.78
N GLU A 151 -6.41 -18.49 6.03
CA GLU A 151 -5.04 -18.70 6.45
C GLU A 151 -5.10 -19.31 7.87
N LYS A 152 -4.47 -20.47 8.09
CA LYS A 152 -4.11 -20.87 9.45
C LYS A 152 -3.03 -19.89 9.89
N ALA A 153 -3.45 -18.74 10.33
CA ALA A 153 -2.56 -17.69 10.77
C ALA A 153 -1.76 -18.20 11.97
N LYS A 154 -0.55 -18.67 11.72
CA LYS A 154 0.51 -18.39 12.68
C LYS A 154 0.60 -16.86 12.66
N LYS A 155 0.20 -16.20 13.76
CA LYS A 155 0.54 -14.80 13.97
C LYS A 155 2.05 -14.72 13.76
N LYS A 156 2.50 -14.23 12.61
CA LYS A 156 3.89 -13.84 12.47
C LYS A 156 4.01 -12.61 13.34
N ASP A 157 4.81 -12.72 14.38
CA ASP A 157 5.19 -11.55 15.14
C ASP A 157 5.84 -10.56 14.19
N ALA A 158 5.54 -9.28 14.39
CA ALA A 158 6.11 -8.26 13.51
C ALA A 158 7.62 -8.26 13.73
N GLU A 159 8.37 -8.62 12.69
CA GLU A 159 9.82 -8.70 12.75
C GLU A 159 10.43 -7.30 12.92
N TYR A 160 11.31 -7.14 13.88
CA TYR A 160 12.19 -5.99 14.09
C TYR A 160 13.58 -6.47 14.50
N LEU A 161 14.58 -5.60 14.39
CA LEU A 161 15.94 -5.91 14.81
C LEU A 161 16.11 -5.55 16.29
N GLU A 162 16.66 -6.45 17.07
CA GLU A 162 17.18 -6.13 18.41
C GLU A 162 18.40 -5.18 18.27
N ALA A 163 18.80 -4.52 19.35
CA ALA A 163 19.85 -3.50 19.30
C ALA A 163 21.17 -4.04 18.75
N GLU A 164 21.58 -5.24 19.14
CA GLU A 164 22.78 -5.91 18.68
C GLU A 164 22.70 -6.31 17.20
N GLU A 165 21.54 -6.78 16.76
CA GLU A 165 21.29 -7.12 15.36
C GLU A 165 21.33 -5.86 14.48
N LEU A 166 20.69 -4.76 14.92
CA LEU A 166 20.76 -3.47 14.21
C LEU A 166 22.21 -3.00 14.09
N LYS A 167 22.97 -3.06 15.19
CA LYS A 167 24.38 -2.68 15.18
C LYS A 167 25.17 -3.51 14.19
N SER A 168 25.03 -4.84 14.24
CA SER A 168 25.73 -5.76 13.31
C SER A 168 25.42 -5.45 11.85
N VAL A 169 24.13 -5.18 11.52
CA VAL A 169 23.72 -4.78 10.17
C VAL A 169 24.38 -3.47 9.74
N LEU A 170 24.39 -2.46 10.62
CA LEU A 170 24.98 -1.15 10.30
C LEU A 170 26.51 -1.22 10.18
N ASP A 171 27.17 -2.03 11.00
CA ASP A 171 28.63 -2.23 10.94
C ASP A 171 29.06 -2.85 9.60
N GLN A 172 28.30 -3.83 9.09
CA GLN A 172 28.55 -4.44 7.76
C GLN A 172 28.35 -3.46 6.61
N MET A 173 27.53 -2.43 6.79
CA MET A 173 27.22 -1.42 5.76
C MET A 173 27.95 -0.10 5.97
N GLN A 174 28.91 -0.06 6.90
CA GLN A 174 29.63 1.17 7.25
C GLN A 174 30.29 1.81 6.03
N GLY A 175 30.26 3.15 5.96
CA GLY A 175 30.85 3.92 4.87
C GLY A 175 30.11 3.83 3.53
N THR A 176 28.92 3.28 3.50
CA THR A 176 28.07 3.22 2.31
C THR A 176 26.84 4.13 2.43
N MET A 177 26.32 4.64 1.30
CA MET A 177 25.07 5.42 1.29
C MET A 177 23.89 4.60 1.83
N ALA A 178 23.85 3.29 1.53
CA ALA A 178 22.85 2.38 2.04
C ALA A 178 22.90 2.25 3.57
N GLY A 179 24.10 2.14 4.14
CA GLY A 179 24.29 2.08 5.60
C GLY A 179 23.81 3.36 6.29
N TYR A 180 24.18 4.53 5.77
CA TYR A 180 23.68 5.80 6.28
C TYR A 180 22.16 5.92 6.15
N LEU A 181 21.58 5.44 5.05
CA LEU A 181 20.11 5.42 4.89
C LEU A 181 19.47 4.48 5.92
N CYS A 182 19.98 3.27 6.13
CA CYS A 182 19.48 2.34 7.14
C CYS A 182 19.52 2.94 8.55
N GLN A 183 20.63 3.56 8.92
CA GLN A 183 20.79 4.24 10.22
C GLN A 183 19.79 5.39 10.34
N PHE A 184 19.61 6.21 9.31
CA PHE A 184 18.61 7.27 9.29
C PHE A 184 17.19 6.74 9.47
N LEU A 185 16.83 5.65 8.77
CA LEU A 185 15.52 5.01 8.90
C LEU A 185 15.29 4.48 10.33
N ALA A 186 16.31 3.88 10.94
CA ALA A 186 16.25 3.42 12.32
C ALA A 186 16.12 4.56 13.34
N LEU A 187 16.79 5.70 13.11
CA LEU A 187 16.76 6.86 14.00
C LEU A 187 15.48 7.70 13.87
N THR A 188 14.82 7.67 12.72
CA THR A 188 13.68 8.55 12.41
C THR A 188 12.35 7.81 12.28
N GLY A 189 12.38 6.53 11.93
CA GLY A 189 11.20 5.75 11.57
C GLY A 189 10.56 6.18 10.24
N CYS A 190 11.22 6.97 9.40
CA CYS A 190 10.73 7.36 8.09
C CYS A 190 10.45 6.15 7.19
N ARG A 191 9.48 6.32 6.27
CA ARG A 191 9.39 5.40 5.13
C ARG A 191 10.52 5.67 4.15
N ILE A 192 11.01 4.63 3.47
CA ILE A 192 12.10 4.83 2.50
C ILE A 192 11.73 5.86 1.42
N GLY A 193 10.49 5.89 0.92
CA GLY A 193 10.07 6.89 -0.06
C GLY A 193 10.07 8.33 0.50
N GLU A 194 9.81 8.51 1.79
CA GLU A 194 9.93 9.80 2.47
C GLU A 194 11.42 10.21 2.55
N ALA A 195 12.27 9.31 3.06
CA ALA A 195 13.72 9.56 3.15
C ALA A 195 14.36 9.83 1.78
N SER A 196 13.95 9.12 0.74
CA SER A 196 14.45 9.30 -0.63
C SER A 196 14.10 10.65 -1.25
N ALA A 197 13.05 11.32 -0.76
CA ALA A 197 12.63 12.64 -1.24
C ALA A 197 13.30 13.79 -0.49
N LEU A 198 13.95 13.53 0.65
CA LEU A 198 14.53 14.57 1.50
C LEU A 198 15.73 15.24 0.86
N THR A 199 15.80 16.55 1.12
CA THR A 199 16.94 17.42 0.85
C THR A 199 17.39 18.10 2.16
N TRP A 200 18.55 18.76 2.18
CA TRP A 200 18.97 19.51 3.35
C TRP A 200 18.04 20.70 3.69
N ALA A 201 17.30 21.21 2.72
CA ALA A 201 16.31 22.26 2.95
C ALA A 201 15.10 21.79 3.79
N ASP A 202 14.88 20.50 3.89
CA ASP A 202 13.81 19.90 4.71
C ASP A 202 14.23 19.72 6.20
N ILE A 203 15.44 20.16 6.57
CA ILE A 203 16.01 19.96 7.92
C ILE A 203 16.39 21.31 8.50
N ASP A 204 15.76 21.68 9.61
CA ASP A 204 16.13 22.86 10.42
C ASP A 204 16.91 22.43 11.69
N ASP A 205 17.10 23.37 12.63
CA ASP A 205 17.82 23.09 13.87
C ASP A 205 17.12 22.13 14.81
N ARG A 206 15.79 21.99 14.70
CA ARG A 206 14.97 21.20 15.62
C ARG A 206 14.23 20.04 14.98
N TYR A 207 13.89 20.14 13.70
CA TYR A 207 12.98 19.23 13.05
C TYR A 207 13.46 18.81 11.67
N ILE A 208 13.02 17.61 11.27
CA ILE A 208 13.00 17.14 9.89
C ILE A 208 11.56 17.19 9.42
N HIS A 209 11.28 17.95 8.35
CA HIS A 209 9.96 18.18 7.79
C HIS A 209 9.63 17.11 6.74
N ILE A 210 8.72 16.21 7.06
CA ILE A 210 8.25 15.18 6.13
C ILE A 210 7.02 15.68 5.41
N THR A 211 7.21 16.29 4.24
CA THR A 211 6.13 16.90 3.43
C THR A 211 5.98 16.25 2.05
N LYS A 212 6.90 15.36 1.68
CA LYS A 212 6.98 14.76 0.35
C LYS A 212 7.48 13.31 0.43
N ALA A 213 7.20 12.54 -0.61
CA ALA A 213 7.71 11.19 -0.78
C ALA A 213 8.04 10.93 -2.26
N TYR A 214 9.09 10.18 -2.51
CA TYR A 214 9.48 9.74 -3.84
C TYR A 214 8.97 8.33 -4.11
N LYS A 215 8.50 8.13 -5.33
CA LYS A 215 8.19 6.83 -5.90
C LYS A 215 8.75 6.73 -7.32
N PRO A 216 9.39 5.61 -7.71
CA PRO A 216 9.95 5.45 -9.04
C PRO A 216 8.94 5.76 -10.17
N GLU A 217 7.70 5.33 -10.00
CA GLU A 217 6.63 5.42 -11.01
C GLU A 217 6.07 6.84 -11.16
N ASN A 218 6.08 7.64 -10.09
CA ASN A 218 5.38 8.94 -10.02
C ASN A 218 6.29 10.13 -9.67
N GLY A 219 7.59 9.88 -9.46
CA GLY A 219 8.50 10.91 -8.97
C GLY A 219 8.19 11.38 -7.55
N VAL A 220 8.52 12.63 -7.25
CA VAL A 220 8.23 13.27 -5.96
C VAL A 220 6.77 13.74 -5.93
N SER A 221 6.05 13.34 -4.89
CA SER A 221 4.64 13.67 -4.68
C SER A 221 4.35 13.97 -3.21
N THR A 222 3.23 14.64 -2.95
CA THR A 222 2.72 14.80 -1.59
C THR A 222 2.34 13.42 -0.99
N PRO A 223 2.47 13.25 0.34
CA PRO A 223 2.06 12.02 1.01
C PRO A 223 0.59 11.66 0.75
N LYS A 224 0.25 10.37 0.92
CA LYS A 224 -1.11 9.87 0.65
C LYS A 224 -2.19 10.42 1.59
N THR A 225 -1.82 10.79 2.81
CA THR A 225 -2.74 11.27 3.87
C THR A 225 -2.17 12.50 4.53
N GLU A 226 -3.02 13.39 5.01
CA GLU A 226 -2.61 14.57 5.79
C GLU A 226 -1.78 14.20 7.02
N THR A 227 -2.11 13.09 7.68
CA THR A 227 -1.36 12.57 8.84
C THR A 227 0.06 12.12 8.51
N SER A 228 0.40 11.94 7.23
CA SER A 228 1.76 11.61 6.79
C SER A 228 2.67 12.84 6.76
N VAL A 229 2.11 14.05 6.66
CA VAL A 229 2.84 15.31 6.81
C VAL A 229 3.10 15.50 8.30
N ARG A 230 4.37 15.62 8.68
CA ARG A 230 4.78 15.70 10.07
C ARG A 230 6.19 16.22 10.23
N ASP A 231 6.48 16.69 11.42
CA ASP A 231 7.80 17.11 11.86
C ASP A 231 8.41 16.04 12.79
N ILE A 232 9.63 15.63 12.50
CA ILE A 232 10.37 14.68 13.32
C ILE A 232 11.38 15.46 14.15
N PHE A 233 11.19 15.49 15.47
CA PHE A 233 12.15 16.12 16.39
C PHE A 233 13.53 15.48 16.28
N ILE A 234 14.57 16.31 16.18
CA ILE A 234 15.98 15.90 16.08
C ILE A 234 16.54 15.71 17.49
N GLN A 235 16.48 14.45 17.97
CA GLN A 235 17.12 14.08 19.24
C GLN A 235 18.65 14.12 19.12
N PRO A 236 19.38 14.17 20.26
CA PRO A 236 20.86 14.34 20.27
C PRO A 236 21.62 13.35 19.40
N GLU A 237 21.23 12.07 19.41
CA GLU A 237 21.83 11.01 18.58
C GLU A 237 21.63 11.28 17.08
N LEU A 238 20.41 11.63 16.67
CA LEU A 238 20.11 11.99 15.27
C LEU A 238 20.89 13.24 14.83
N ARG A 239 21.08 14.22 15.73
CA ARG A 239 21.87 15.41 15.45
C ARG A 239 23.35 15.05 15.19
N THR A 240 23.90 14.17 16.00
CA THR A 240 25.27 13.65 15.82
C THR A 240 25.41 12.94 14.49
N PHE A 241 24.48 12.02 14.20
CA PHE A 241 24.39 11.32 12.91
C PHE A 241 24.36 12.29 11.73
N LEU A 242 23.45 13.27 11.73
CA LEU A 242 23.30 14.24 10.63
C LEU A 242 24.59 15.04 10.39
N ARG A 243 25.30 15.43 11.46
CA ARG A 243 26.57 16.14 11.37
C ARG A 243 27.65 15.28 10.71
N GLU A 244 27.78 14.03 11.11
CA GLU A 244 28.74 13.08 10.57
C GLU A 244 28.41 12.69 9.14
N PHE A 245 27.15 12.41 8.87
CA PHE A 245 26.67 12.10 7.53
C PHE A 245 26.89 13.26 6.56
N ARG A 246 26.68 14.50 6.98
CA ARG A 246 26.92 15.68 6.14
C ARG A 246 28.38 15.78 5.71
N LYS A 247 29.32 15.50 6.61
CA LYS A 247 30.77 15.48 6.30
C LYS A 247 31.09 14.37 5.31
N TRP A 248 30.67 13.17 5.61
CA TRP A 248 30.90 12.01 4.73
C TRP A 248 30.29 12.22 3.34
N ARG A 249 29.05 12.70 3.29
CA ARG A 249 28.33 12.98 2.04
C ARG A 249 29.08 13.97 1.16
N LEU A 250 29.61 15.06 1.75
CA LEU A 250 30.38 16.06 1.00
C LEU A 250 31.64 15.43 0.38
N ILE A 251 32.39 14.65 1.14
CA ILE A 251 33.57 13.93 0.65
C ILE A 251 33.17 12.99 -0.48
N HIS A 252 32.10 12.21 -0.29
CA HIS A 252 31.62 11.26 -1.28
C HIS A 252 31.17 11.94 -2.58
N MET A 253 30.42 13.04 -2.49
CA MET A 253 30.03 13.84 -3.66
C MET A 253 31.23 14.38 -4.43
N THR A 254 32.23 14.89 -3.72
CA THR A 254 33.45 15.41 -4.33
C THR A 254 34.25 14.28 -5.02
N ALA A 255 34.43 13.15 -4.35
CA ALA A 255 35.17 12.02 -4.88
C ALA A 255 34.59 11.43 -6.17
N TYR A 256 33.25 11.44 -6.31
CA TYR A 256 32.56 10.87 -7.47
C TYR A 256 31.99 11.92 -8.43
N GLY A 257 32.25 13.21 -8.21
CA GLY A 257 31.75 14.30 -9.07
C GLY A 257 30.23 14.44 -9.08
N ILE A 258 29.55 14.02 -8.01
CA ILE A 258 28.07 14.00 -7.92
C ILE A 258 27.56 15.39 -7.54
N ARG A 259 26.53 15.86 -8.27
CA ARG A 259 25.81 17.11 -7.97
C ARG A 259 24.34 16.78 -7.73
N THR A 260 23.89 16.92 -6.49
CA THR A 260 22.48 16.68 -6.10
C THR A 260 22.16 17.34 -4.77
N ASP A 261 20.93 17.81 -4.61
CA ASP A 261 20.41 18.34 -3.35
C ASP A 261 19.82 17.25 -2.45
N LEU A 262 19.61 16.05 -2.98
CA LEU A 262 19.05 14.93 -2.25
C LEU A 262 19.89 14.56 -1.04
N LEU A 263 19.24 14.21 0.06
CA LEU A 263 19.90 13.72 1.26
C LEU A 263 20.57 12.35 0.97
N PHE A 264 19.79 11.43 0.38
CA PHE A 264 20.22 10.08 -0.01
C PHE A 264 20.11 9.91 -1.52
N PHE A 265 21.19 9.46 -2.16
CA PHE A 265 21.28 9.39 -3.62
C PHE A 265 22.14 8.21 -4.08
N THR A 266 21.95 7.80 -5.31
CA THR A 266 22.80 6.81 -6.01
C THR A 266 24.08 7.46 -6.54
N LEU A 267 25.05 6.68 -7.00
CA LEU A 267 26.27 7.20 -7.64
C LEU A 267 26.00 8.08 -8.86
N ARG A 268 24.80 8.03 -9.44
CA ARG A 268 24.37 8.91 -10.53
C ARG A 268 23.65 10.19 -10.06
N GLY A 269 23.59 10.43 -8.74
CA GLY A 269 22.88 11.57 -8.17
C GLY A 269 21.36 11.45 -8.13
N ASN A 270 20.79 10.29 -8.47
CA ASN A 270 19.34 10.04 -8.47
C ASN A 270 18.84 9.60 -7.09
N HIS A 271 17.51 9.66 -6.88
CA HIS A 271 16.85 9.15 -5.67
C HIS A 271 17.23 7.71 -5.34
N TYR A 272 17.44 7.43 -4.06
CA TYR A 272 17.73 6.08 -3.57
C TYR A 272 16.41 5.31 -3.42
N THR A 273 16.16 4.35 -4.31
CA THR A 273 14.89 3.62 -4.38
C THR A 273 14.81 2.46 -3.38
N PRO A 274 13.58 1.95 -3.07
CA PRO A 274 13.44 0.72 -2.29
C PRO A 274 14.21 -0.48 -2.89
N SER A 275 14.25 -0.59 -4.22
CA SER A 275 14.98 -1.66 -4.92
C SER A 275 16.48 -1.54 -4.74
N ASN A 276 17.04 -0.31 -4.75
CA ASN A 276 18.47 -0.09 -4.47
C ASN A 276 18.82 -0.52 -3.04
N LEU A 277 18.00 -0.14 -2.06
CA LEU A 277 18.22 -0.52 -0.67
C LEU A 277 18.08 -2.03 -0.48
N TRP A 278 17.06 -2.64 -1.08
CA TRP A 278 16.84 -4.08 -1.01
C TRP A 278 18.03 -4.86 -1.57
N LEU A 279 18.59 -4.43 -2.71
CA LEU A 279 19.79 -5.02 -3.28
C LEU A 279 20.99 -4.90 -2.32
N SER A 280 21.19 -3.75 -1.68
CA SER A 280 22.27 -3.59 -0.70
C SER A 280 22.08 -4.49 0.52
N LEU A 281 20.83 -4.61 1.02
CA LEU A 281 20.49 -5.46 2.16
C LEU A 281 20.62 -6.96 1.87
N SER A 282 20.46 -7.40 0.62
CA SER A 282 20.59 -8.82 0.25
C SER A 282 22.02 -9.37 0.40
N HIS A 283 23.03 -8.50 0.57
CA HIS A 283 24.41 -8.87 0.80
C HIS A 283 24.82 -8.80 2.29
N VAL A 284 23.89 -8.46 3.17
CA VAL A 284 24.14 -8.33 4.62
C VAL A 284 23.75 -9.62 5.33
N ASP A 285 24.66 -10.15 6.12
CA ASP A 285 24.41 -11.34 6.93
C ASP A 285 23.56 -10.96 8.16
N CYS A 286 22.35 -11.52 8.22
CA CYS A 286 21.42 -11.30 9.31
C CYS A 286 20.46 -12.50 9.43
N PRO A 287 20.17 -13.02 10.64
CA PRO A 287 19.24 -14.12 10.83
C PRO A 287 17.80 -13.77 10.46
N LYS A 288 17.46 -12.48 10.39
CA LYS A 288 16.14 -11.97 10.03
C LYS A 288 16.11 -11.49 8.58
N HIS A 289 14.94 -11.55 7.95
CA HIS A 289 14.77 -11.07 6.58
C HIS A 289 14.82 -9.55 6.54
N LEU A 290 15.92 -9.00 5.99
CA LEU A 290 16.12 -7.56 5.89
C LEU A 290 15.28 -6.97 4.74
N HIS A 291 14.55 -5.92 5.05
CA HIS A 291 13.78 -5.12 4.10
C HIS A 291 13.64 -3.66 4.60
N PRO A 292 13.38 -2.67 3.74
CA PRO A 292 13.39 -1.26 4.16
C PRO A 292 12.47 -0.92 5.35
N HIS A 293 11.33 -1.61 5.49
CA HIS A 293 10.40 -1.36 6.60
C HIS A 293 10.86 -1.94 7.95
N ILE A 294 11.83 -2.87 7.95
CA ILE A 294 12.30 -3.46 9.22
C ILE A 294 12.93 -2.39 10.12
N PHE A 295 13.66 -1.41 9.55
CA PHE A 295 14.26 -0.31 10.32
C PHE A 295 13.19 0.57 10.99
N ARG A 296 12.05 0.77 10.35
CA ARG A 296 10.92 1.48 10.94
C ARG A 296 10.24 0.65 12.05
N HIS A 297 10.15 -0.64 11.90
CA HIS A 297 9.69 -1.56 12.94
C HIS A 297 10.65 -1.54 14.14
N THR A 298 11.94 -1.59 13.88
CA THR A 298 13.01 -1.46 14.88
C THR A 298 12.92 -0.12 15.61
N HIS A 299 12.73 1.00 14.91
CA HIS A 299 12.50 2.30 15.55
C HIS A 299 11.32 2.27 16.53
N THR A 300 10.22 1.62 16.14
CA THR A 300 9.04 1.45 17.00
C THR A 300 9.37 0.64 18.25
N ALA A 301 10.08 -0.48 18.09
CA ALA A 301 10.47 -1.37 19.17
C ALA A 301 11.40 -0.65 20.17
N LEU A 302 12.46 0.00 19.68
CA LEU A 302 13.43 0.72 20.50
C LEU A 302 12.78 1.88 21.30
N LEU A 303 11.84 2.61 20.70
CA LEU A 303 11.10 3.64 21.42
C LEU A 303 10.15 3.05 22.48
N ALA A 304 9.49 1.92 22.18
CA ALA A 304 8.65 1.22 23.15
C ALA A 304 9.46 0.67 24.31
N GLU A 305 10.65 0.12 24.07
CA GLU A 305 11.60 -0.33 25.10
C GLU A 305 12.05 0.80 26.04
N GLN A 306 12.15 2.01 25.50
CA GLN A 306 12.47 3.22 26.28
C GLN A 306 11.25 3.84 26.98
N GLY A 307 10.10 3.16 26.98
CA GLY A 307 8.89 3.60 27.66
C GLY A 307 8.12 4.72 26.95
N MET A 308 8.40 5.00 25.67
CA MET A 308 7.64 6.01 24.91
C MET A 308 6.19 5.54 24.71
N PRO A 309 5.17 6.38 25.00
CA PRO A 309 3.77 6.02 24.78
C PRO A 309 3.44 5.73 23.31
N LEU A 310 2.55 4.77 23.09
CA LEU A 310 2.12 4.35 21.74
C LEU A 310 1.68 5.54 20.86
N GLU A 311 0.95 6.50 21.45
CA GLU A 311 0.45 7.68 20.74
C GLU A 311 1.58 8.61 20.29
N ALA A 312 2.64 8.75 21.10
CA ALA A 312 3.82 9.54 20.75
C ALA A 312 4.61 8.88 19.61
N ILE A 313 4.77 7.56 19.66
CA ILE A 313 5.39 6.77 18.58
C ILE A 313 4.54 6.90 17.31
N ALA A 314 3.23 6.73 17.37
CA ALA A 314 2.32 6.83 16.23
C ALA A 314 2.37 8.21 15.56
N ARG A 315 2.39 9.31 16.35
CA ARG A 315 2.58 10.68 15.83
C ARG A 315 3.90 10.84 15.10
N ARG A 316 5.01 10.39 15.70
CA ARG A 316 6.34 10.46 15.09
C ARG A 316 6.40 9.70 13.76
N LEU A 317 5.72 8.56 13.68
CA LEU A 317 5.65 7.74 12.48
C LEU A 317 4.65 8.28 11.43
N GLY A 318 3.72 9.17 11.79
CA GLY A 318 2.67 9.65 10.89
C GLY A 318 1.64 8.55 10.58
N HIS A 319 1.19 7.83 11.62
CA HIS A 319 0.10 6.86 11.53
C HIS A 319 -1.12 7.34 12.31
N SER A 320 -2.28 7.39 11.67
CA SER A 320 -3.56 7.59 12.37
C SER A 320 -3.99 6.32 13.13
N SER A 321 -3.69 5.13 12.60
CA SER A 321 -3.77 3.84 13.30
C SER A 321 -3.03 2.78 12.49
N SER A 322 -1.90 2.27 12.97
CA SER A 322 -1.21 1.14 12.35
C SER A 322 -1.35 -0.09 13.24
N ALA A 323 -2.02 -1.12 12.72
CA ALA A 323 -2.12 -2.41 13.40
C ALA A 323 -0.73 -2.98 13.71
N ILE A 324 0.23 -2.79 12.80
CA ILE A 324 1.61 -3.25 12.95
C ILE A 324 2.32 -2.49 14.08
N THR A 325 2.18 -1.16 14.15
CA THR A 325 2.79 -0.37 15.24
C THR A 325 2.25 -0.81 16.61
N LYS A 326 0.93 -1.04 16.70
CA LYS A 326 0.31 -1.59 17.92
C LYS A 326 0.83 -2.98 18.25
N GLN A 327 0.94 -3.86 17.26
CA GLN A 327 1.42 -5.23 17.46
C GLN A 327 2.86 -5.23 17.99
N ILE A 328 3.76 -4.46 17.39
CA ILE A 328 5.16 -4.32 17.84
C ILE A 328 5.19 -3.76 19.27
N TYR A 329 4.46 -2.68 19.51
CA TYR A 329 4.41 -2.03 20.83
C TYR A 329 3.96 -3.02 21.93
N PHE A 330 2.85 -3.73 21.73
CA PHE A 330 2.36 -4.70 22.68
C PHE A 330 3.31 -5.88 22.88
N HIS A 331 3.91 -6.39 21.80
CA HIS A 331 4.90 -7.47 21.89
C HIS A 331 6.09 -7.06 22.77
N VAL A 332 6.65 -5.86 22.54
CA VAL A 332 7.77 -5.32 23.32
C VAL A 332 7.38 -5.08 24.77
N THR A 333 6.23 -4.47 25.03
CA THR A 333 5.79 -4.18 26.39
C THR A 333 5.47 -5.44 27.18
N GLU A 334 4.90 -6.48 26.56
CA GLU A 334 4.71 -7.80 27.20
C GLU A 334 6.05 -8.46 27.53
N LYS A 335 7.04 -8.40 26.62
CA LYS A 335 8.41 -8.92 26.86
C LYS A 335 9.08 -8.20 28.03
N LEU A 336 8.95 -6.86 28.10
CA LEU A 336 9.47 -6.06 29.22
C LEU A 336 8.80 -6.46 30.53
N LYS A 337 7.47 -6.58 30.55
CA LYS A 337 6.71 -6.99 31.72
C LYS A 337 7.15 -8.38 32.23
N ALA A 338 7.28 -9.35 31.34
CA ALA A 338 7.75 -10.70 31.73
C ALA A 338 9.17 -10.67 32.31
N ARG A 339 10.07 -9.85 31.76
CA ARG A 339 11.42 -9.64 32.29
C ARG A 339 11.38 -9.01 33.68
N ASP A 340 10.52 -8.03 33.92
CA ASP A 340 10.37 -7.36 35.20
C ASP A 340 9.78 -8.30 36.23
N GLU A 341 8.80 -9.14 35.88
CA GLU A 341 8.23 -10.18 36.74
C GLU A 341 9.29 -11.23 37.10
N GLU A 342 10.13 -11.66 36.16
CA GLU A 342 11.24 -12.57 36.43
C GLU A 342 12.28 -11.93 37.37
N ALA A 343 12.62 -10.66 37.14
CA ALA A 343 13.54 -9.94 38.04
C ALA A 343 12.97 -9.83 39.45
N MET A 344 11.68 -9.50 39.60
CA MET A 344 11.01 -9.43 40.90
C MET A 344 10.95 -10.78 41.62
N SER A 345 10.83 -11.87 40.89
CA SER A 345 10.83 -13.22 41.51
C SER A 345 12.14 -13.59 42.26
N ARG A 346 13.23 -12.88 41.92
CA ARG A 346 14.57 -13.06 42.54
C ARG A 346 14.83 -12.08 43.68
N VAL A 347 13.95 -11.13 43.95
CA VAL A 347 14.12 -10.12 44.99
C VAL A 347 13.65 -10.71 46.34
N SER A 348 14.52 -10.75 47.34
CA SER A 348 14.16 -10.94 48.75
C SER A 348 14.18 -9.59 49.44
N ILE A 349 13.07 -9.21 50.08
CA ILE A 349 12.94 -7.93 50.78
C ILE A 349 13.13 -8.12 52.30
N LEU A 350 13.08 -9.36 52.78
CA LEU A 350 13.21 -9.71 54.21
C LEU A 350 14.33 -10.71 54.42
#